data_1f7b7bdf763b935707a3f73bd720431e
#
_entry.id   1f7b7bdf763b935707a3f73bd720431e
#
_cell.length_a   1.000
_cell.length_b   1.000
_cell.length_c   1.000
_cell.angle_alpha   90.00
_cell.angle_beta   90.00
_cell.angle_gamma   90.00
#
_symmetry.space_group_name_H-M   'P 1'
#
loop_
_entity.id
_entity.type
_entity.pdbx_description
1 polymer ?
#
loop_
_entity_poly.entity_id
_entity_poly.type
_entity_poly.pdbx_seq_one_letter_code
_entity_poly.pdbx_strand_id
1 'polypeptide(L)'
;SIGGIICNVILSALWIVGDPTTMTSNPETGALNWGPFLIIYVVFSILYAGCQGISGNIVIPMTADCADYEVYRSGKYVPGLMGTLFSFVDKMISSFAPMIAGLVFAACGFTDHNPSVGDIVTPQLRVGVVFLAYGLITIGLICNLIAMKFYPLSKEKMAEIQDEIVKIKAKAMAEA
;
A
#
# COMPACT_ATOMS: atom_id res chain seq x y z
N SER A 1 -8.20 4.58 4.14
CA SER A 1 -7.09 4.02 4.96
C SER A 1 -7.55 3.43 6.30
N ILE A 2 -8.44 4.09 7.09
CA ILE A 2 -8.88 3.57 8.41
C ILE A 2 -9.57 2.21 8.27
N GLY A 3 -10.52 2.07 7.34
CA GLY A 3 -11.18 0.78 7.08
C GLY A 3 -10.19 -0.32 6.69
N GLY A 4 -9.18 0.02 5.89
CA GLY A 4 -8.09 -0.90 5.53
C GLY A 4 -7.28 -1.37 6.74
N ILE A 5 -6.98 -0.47 7.68
CA ILE A 5 -6.28 -0.85 8.93
C ILE A 5 -7.12 -1.82 9.77
N ILE A 6 -8.40 -1.53 9.94
CA ILE A 6 -9.30 -2.40 10.72
C ILE A 6 -9.37 -3.80 10.10
N CYS A 7 -9.62 -3.89 8.79
CA CYS A 7 -9.67 -5.19 8.09
C CYS A 7 -8.33 -5.93 8.18
N ASN A 8 -7.21 -5.21 8.05
CA ASN A 8 -5.87 -5.80 8.11
C ASN A 8 -5.54 -6.35 9.51
N VAL A 9 -5.92 -5.64 10.57
CA VAL A 9 -5.78 -6.11 11.97
C VAL A 9 -6.63 -7.34 12.22
N ILE A 10 -7.88 -7.38 11.71
CA ILE A 10 -8.75 -8.55 11.83
C ILE A 10 -8.14 -9.75 11.09
N LEU A 11 -7.63 -9.55 9.86
CA LEU A 11 -6.97 -10.60 9.09
C LEU A 11 -5.72 -11.14 9.81
N SER A 12 -4.89 -10.24 10.38
CA SER A 12 -3.72 -10.66 11.16
C SER A 12 -4.10 -11.48 12.40
N ALA A 13 -5.16 -11.06 13.12
CA ALA A 13 -5.68 -11.79 14.27
C ALA A 13 -6.22 -13.17 13.87
N LEU A 14 -6.93 -13.26 12.74
CA LEU A 14 -7.40 -14.54 12.20
C LEU A 14 -6.24 -15.50 11.89
N TRP A 15 -5.13 -15.00 11.39
CA TRP A 15 -3.93 -15.81 11.11
C TRP A 15 -3.18 -16.25 12.37
N ILE A 16 -3.18 -15.43 13.42
CA ILE A 16 -2.50 -15.74 14.69
C ILE A 16 -3.33 -16.72 15.54
N VAL A 17 -4.64 -16.44 15.68
CA VAL A 17 -5.54 -17.19 16.58
C VAL A 17 -6.14 -18.41 15.88
N GLY A 18 -6.48 -18.28 14.60
CA GLY A 18 -7.07 -19.34 13.82
C GLY A 18 -6.06 -20.41 13.40
N ASP A 19 -6.54 -21.47 12.80
CA ASP A 19 -5.70 -22.52 12.20
C ASP A 19 -5.81 -22.46 10.67
N PRO A 20 -4.82 -21.83 9.98
CA PRO A 20 -4.83 -21.73 8.53
C PRO A 20 -4.77 -23.08 7.80
N THR A 21 -4.33 -24.15 8.48
CA THR A 21 -4.29 -25.50 7.87
C THR A 21 -5.69 -26.03 7.55
N THR A 22 -6.71 -25.52 8.26
CA THR A 22 -8.12 -25.90 8.01
C THR A 22 -8.66 -25.33 6.70
N MET A 23 -7.97 -24.40 6.05
CA MET A 23 -8.36 -23.86 4.75
C MET A 23 -8.17 -24.87 3.60
N THR A 24 -7.30 -25.86 3.79
CA THR A 24 -6.96 -26.83 2.75
C THR A 24 -7.47 -28.21 3.16
N SER A 25 -8.32 -28.83 2.34
CA SER A 25 -8.83 -30.18 2.60
C SER A 25 -7.84 -31.26 2.17
N ASN A 26 -7.00 -30.96 1.18
CA ASN A 26 -5.94 -31.86 0.72
C ASN A 26 -4.69 -31.02 0.37
N PRO A 27 -3.60 -31.13 1.17
CA PRO A 27 -2.37 -30.38 0.94
C PRO A 27 -1.69 -30.69 -0.42
N GLU A 28 -1.84 -31.92 -0.93
CA GLU A 28 -1.20 -32.33 -2.20
C GLU A 28 -1.90 -31.72 -3.42
N THR A 29 -3.21 -31.62 -3.40
CA THR A 29 -4.00 -31.07 -4.51
C THR A 29 -4.34 -29.59 -4.37
N GLY A 30 -4.09 -29.00 -3.20
CA GLY A 30 -4.45 -27.61 -2.89
C GLY A 30 -5.96 -27.37 -2.84
N ALA A 31 -6.78 -28.44 -2.72
CA ALA A 31 -8.22 -28.30 -2.65
C ALA A 31 -8.64 -27.53 -1.41
N LEU A 32 -9.48 -26.49 -1.60
CA LEU A 32 -9.97 -25.62 -0.52
C LEU A 32 -11.08 -26.28 0.28
N ASN A 33 -11.01 -26.12 1.59
CA ASN A 33 -12.07 -26.50 2.50
C ASN A 33 -12.94 -25.26 2.82
N TRP A 34 -14.17 -25.25 2.32
CA TRP A 34 -15.14 -24.17 2.54
C TRP A 34 -15.71 -24.15 3.96
N GLY A 35 -14.82 -24.19 4.96
CA GLY A 35 -15.18 -24.04 6.36
C GLY A 35 -15.44 -22.56 6.72
N PRO A 36 -16.01 -22.32 7.94
CA PRO A 36 -16.33 -20.97 8.40
C PRO A 36 -15.11 -20.07 8.46
N PHE A 37 -13.93 -20.60 8.75
CA PHE A 37 -12.68 -19.87 8.78
C PHE A 37 -12.31 -19.31 7.40
N LEU A 38 -12.38 -20.12 6.33
CA LEU A 38 -12.11 -19.68 4.96
C LEU A 38 -13.11 -18.62 4.51
N ILE A 39 -14.39 -18.78 4.82
CA ILE A 39 -15.44 -17.82 4.43
C ILE A 39 -15.18 -16.46 5.08
N ILE A 40 -14.91 -16.43 6.38
CA ILE A 40 -14.60 -15.19 7.11
C ILE A 40 -13.35 -14.54 6.54
N TYR A 41 -12.30 -15.32 6.30
CA TYR A 41 -11.07 -14.82 5.70
C TYR A 41 -11.28 -14.18 4.32
N VAL A 42 -12.04 -14.85 3.44
CA VAL A 42 -12.35 -14.35 2.09
C VAL A 42 -13.14 -13.05 2.15
N VAL A 43 -14.17 -12.98 3.01
CA VAL A 43 -14.98 -11.76 3.17
C VAL A 43 -14.11 -10.57 3.59
N PHE A 44 -13.30 -10.74 4.65
CA PHE A 44 -12.42 -9.66 5.11
C PHE A 44 -11.32 -9.32 4.10
N SER A 45 -10.84 -10.30 3.33
CA SER A 45 -9.86 -10.05 2.26
C SER A 45 -10.45 -9.23 1.12
N ILE A 46 -11.69 -9.48 0.72
CA ILE A 46 -12.39 -8.68 -0.30
C ILE A 46 -12.62 -7.25 0.20
N LEU A 47 -13.09 -7.08 1.43
CA LEU A 47 -13.28 -5.76 2.04
C LEU A 47 -11.95 -4.99 2.13
N TYR A 48 -10.88 -5.67 2.53
CA TYR A 48 -9.54 -5.09 2.57
C TYR A 48 -9.06 -4.67 1.19
N ALA A 49 -9.19 -5.54 0.18
CA ALA A 49 -8.81 -5.24 -1.20
C ALA A 49 -9.57 -4.02 -1.76
N GLY A 50 -10.86 -3.92 -1.47
CA GLY A 50 -11.66 -2.73 -1.82
C GLY A 50 -11.14 -1.45 -1.18
N CYS A 51 -10.84 -1.47 0.12
CA CYS A 51 -10.25 -0.33 0.83
C CYS A 51 -8.88 0.07 0.27
N GLN A 52 -8.05 -0.91 -0.08
CA GLN A 52 -6.73 -0.68 -0.67
C GLN A 52 -6.81 -0.10 -2.08
N GLY A 53 -7.72 -0.62 -2.91
CA GLY A 53 -7.96 -0.09 -4.26
C GLY A 53 -8.33 1.39 -4.24
N ILE A 54 -9.23 1.80 -3.36
CA ILE A 54 -9.61 3.21 -3.20
C ILE A 54 -8.40 4.05 -2.74
N SER A 55 -7.63 3.57 -1.77
CA SER A 55 -6.48 4.31 -1.25
C SER A 55 -5.35 4.46 -2.28
N GLY A 56 -5.09 3.43 -3.09
CA GLY A 56 -4.05 3.45 -4.12
C GLY A 56 -4.36 4.41 -5.27
N ASN A 57 -5.64 4.51 -5.66
CA ASN A 57 -6.05 5.38 -6.75
C ASN A 57 -5.99 6.88 -6.42
N ILE A 58 -5.90 7.27 -5.15
CA ILE A 58 -5.79 8.69 -4.75
C ILE A 58 -4.42 9.27 -5.07
N VAL A 59 -3.38 8.46 -5.17
CA VAL A 59 -2.00 8.94 -5.40
C VAL A 59 -1.82 9.61 -6.76
N ILE A 60 -2.51 9.12 -7.80
CA ILE A 60 -2.42 9.68 -9.17
C ILE A 60 -2.90 11.13 -9.21
N PRO A 61 -4.14 11.47 -8.78
CA PRO A 61 -4.58 12.86 -8.73
C PRO A 61 -3.72 13.73 -7.81
N MET A 62 -3.23 13.22 -6.68
CA MET A 62 -2.31 13.98 -5.82
C MET A 62 -1.01 14.36 -6.52
N THR A 63 -0.49 13.52 -7.40
CA THR A 63 0.71 13.84 -8.20
C THR A 63 0.40 14.95 -9.21
N ALA A 64 -0.80 14.96 -9.80
CA ALA A 64 -1.26 16.04 -10.67
C ALA A 64 -1.42 17.36 -9.90
N ASP A 65 -2.01 17.32 -8.70
CA ASP A 65 -2.16 18.50 -7.83
C ASP A 65 -0.80 19.10 -7.45
N CYS A 66 0.21 18.26 -7.20
CA CYS A 66 1.58 18.73 -6.96
C CYS A 66 2.20 19.42 -8.19
N ALA A 67 1.93 18.90 -9.39
CA ALA A 67 2.40 19.53 -10.62
C ALA A 67 1.73 20.90 -10.87
N ASP A 68 0.43 21.00 -10.61
CA ASP A 68 -0.30 22.25 -10.69
C ASP A 68 0.16 23.26 -9.62
N TYR A 69 0.44 22.81 -8.40
CA TYR A 69 1.02 23.65 -7.36
C TYR A 69 2.39 24.21 -7.77
N GLU A 70 3.23 23.44 -8.47
CA GLU A 70 4.51 23.92 -8.96
C GLU A 70 4.35 24.98 -10.06
N VAL A 71 3.34 24.85 -10.93
CA VAL A 71 3.00 25.92 -11.91
C VAL A 71 2.61 27.21 -11.20
N TYR A 72 1.77 27.12 -10.16
CA TYR A 72 1.38 28.27 -9.35
C TYR A 72 2.58 28.95 -8.69
N ARG A 73 3.53 28.14 -8.17
CA ARG A 73 4.69 28.63 -7.40
C ARG A 73 5.81 29.19 -8.28
N SER A 74 6.16 28.48 -9.38
CA SER A 74 7.34 28.79 -10.18
C SER A 74 7.03 29.28 -11.60
N GLY A 75 5.78 29.20 -12.01
CA GLY A 75 5.34 29.47 -13.38
C GLY A 75 5.78 28.40 -14.41
N LYS A 76 6.45 27.33 -13.97
CA LYS A 76 6.98 26.29 -14.85
C LYS A 76 6.10 25.06 -14.82
N TYR A 77 5.66 24.61 -15.99
CA TYR A 77 4.89 23.39 -16.13
C TYR A 77 5.82 22.19 -16.31
N VAL A 78 6.02 21.41 -15.25
CA VAL A 78 6.98 20.29 -15.19
C VAL A 78 6.34 18.96 -14.75
N PRO A 79 5.23 18.52 -15.34
CA PRO A 79 4.52 17.30 -14.90
C PRO A 79 5.38 16.04 -15.06
N GLY A 80 6.24 16.00 -16.08
CA GLY A 80 7.17 14.89 -16.29
C GLY A 80 8.18 14.73 -15.16
N LEU A 81 8.64 15.84 -14.56
CA LEU A 81 9.56 15.79 -13.41
C LEU A 81 8.86 15.22 -12.18
N MET A 82 7.62 15.62 -11.89
CA MET A 82 6.85 15.09 -10.77
C MET A 82 6.58 13.59 -10.93
N GLY A 83 6.20 13.14 -12.13
CA GLY A 83 6.01 11.72 -12.43
C GLY A 83 7.29 10.89 -12.30
N THR A 84 8.43 11.42 -12.76
CA THR A 84 9.72 10.72 -12.62
C THR A 84 10.19 10.65 -11.17
N LEU A 85 10.04 11.71 -10.38
CA LEU A 85 10.37 11.70 -8.96
C LEU A 85 9.51 10.69 -8.20
N PHE A 86 8.19 10.66 -8.47
CA PHE A 86 7.30 9.67 -7.89
C PHE A 86 7.75 8.24 -8.24
N SER A 87 7.98 7.95 -9.53
CA SER A 87 8.42 6.64 -9.99
C SER A 87 9.78 6.24 -9.42
N PHE A 88 10.71 7.19 -9.27
CA PHE A 88 12.02 6.93 -8.68
C PHE A 88 11.88 6.50 -7.21
N VAL A 89 11.13 7.26 -6.41
CA VAL A 89 10.90 6.95 -4.99
C VAL A 89 10.17 5.61 -4.83
N ASP A 90 9.14 5.36 -5.66
CA ASP A 90 8.41 4.09 -5.68
C ASP A 90 9.34 2.90 -5.95
N LYS A 91 10.18 2.98 -6.97
CA LYS A 91 11.13 1.90 -7.30
C LYS A 91 12.21 1.73 -6.25
N MET A 92 12.70 2.82 -5.67
CA MET A 92 13.68 2.77 -4.59
C MET A 92 13.09 2.05 -3.36
N ILE A 93 11.90 2.41 -2.93
CA ILE A 93 11.23 1.77 -1.78
C ILE A 93 10.89 0.31 -2.08
N SER A 94 10.36 0.02 -3.27
CA SER A 94 9.99 -1.34 -3.68
C SER A 94 11.19 -2.29 -3.72
N SER A 95 12.39 -1.79 -4.01
CA SER A 95 13.61 -2.62 -4.02
C SER A 95 14.04 -3.09 -2.63
N PHE A 96 13.60 -2.43 -1.56
CA PHE A 96 13.86 -2.89 -0.19
C PHE A 96 12.94 -4.04 0.25
N ALA A 97 11.81 -4.26 -0.42
CA ALA A 97 10.84 -5.28 -0.01
C ALA A 97 11.42 -6.71 0.05
N PRO A 98 12.14 -7.21 -0.98
CA PRO A 98 12.75 -8.53 -0.92
C PRO A 98 13.84 -8.62 0.14
N MET A 99 14.59 -7.55 0.41
CA MET A 99 15.61 -7.52 1.45
C MET A 99 14.97 -7.68 2.84
N ILE A 100 13.89 -6.95 3.12
CA ILE A 100 13.15 -7.05 4.39
C ILE A 100 12.58 -8.47 4.56
N ALA A 101 11.99 -9.03 3.49
CA ALA A 101 11.48 -10.39 3.52
C ALA A 101 12.58 -11.42 3.83
N GLY A 102 13.72 -11.32 3.17
CA GLY A 102 14.88 -12.18 3.43
C GLY A 102 15.40 -12.08 4.87
N LEU A 103 15.50 -10.87 5.42
CA LEU A 103 15.90 -10.66 6.81
C LEU A 103 14.93 -11.30 7.80
N VAL A 104 13.62 -11.19 7.57
CA VAL A 104 12.61 -11.80 8.42
C VAL A 104 12.69 -13.32 8.34
N PHE A 105 12.83 -13.91 7.15
CA PHE A 105 12.97 -15.36 7.00
C PHE A 105 14.28 -15.87 7.61
N ALA A 106 15.38 -15.16 7.46
CA ALA A 106 16.64 -15.49 8.13
C ALA A 106 16.48 -15.47 9.66
N ALA A 107 15.78 -14.49 10.22
CA ALA A 107 15.46 -14.44 11.64
C ALA A 107 14.55 -15.60 12.10
N CYS A 108 13.76 -16.17 11.20
CA CYS A 108 12.94 -17.36 11.45
C CYS A 108 13.72 -18.68 11.29
N GLY A 109 15.03 -18.62 10.93
CA GLY A 109 15.90 -19.79 10.78
C GLY A 109 16.07 -20.28 9.34
N PHE A 110 15.50 -19.59 8.34
CA PHE A 110 15.66 -19.88 6.91
C PHE A 110 16.79 -19.03 6.31
N THR A 111 18.04 -19.53 6.45
CA THR A 111 19.24 -18.82 5.95
C THR A 111 19.65 -19.27 4.56
N ASP A 112 19.37 -20.52 4.19
CA ASP A 112 19.85 -21.13 2.94
C ASP A 112 18.84 -21.08 1.80
N HIS A 113 17.55 -21.00 2.13
CA HIS A 113 16.45 -20.95 1.15
C HIS A 113 15.24 -20.22 1.74
N ASN A 114 14.35 -19.74 0.85
CA ASN A 114 13.06 -19.21 1.28
C ASN A 114 12.11 -20.34 1.70
N PRO A 115 11.19 -20.09 2.65
CA PRO A 115 10.19 -21.09 3.03
C PRO A 115 9.44 -21.64 1.82
N SER A 116 9.33 -22.96 1.73
CA SER A 116 8.70 -23.67 0.63
C SER A 116 7.63 -24.64 1.09
N VAL A 117 6.84 -25.16 0.14
CA VAL A 117 5.83 -26.18 0.43
C VAL A 117 6.53 -27.46 0.91
N GLY A 118 6.19 -27.91 2.13
CA GLY A 118 6.82 -29.07 2.77
C GLY A 118 7.71 -28.72 3.97
N ASP A 119 8.07 -27.45 4.15
CA ASP A 119 8.82 -27.00 5.32
C ASP A 119 7.93 -27.03 6.58
N ILE A 120 8.58 -27.30 7.72
CA ILE A 120 7.88 -27.34 9.00
C ILE A 120 7.49 -25.91 9.40
N VAL A 121 6.20 -25.68 9.58
CA VAL A 121 5.66 -24.39 10.03
C VAL A 121 5.95 -24.20 11.51
N THR A 122 7.05 -23.52 11.80
CA THR A 122 7.39 -23.12 13.17
C THR A 122 6.54 -21.93 13.64
N PRO A 123 6.31 -21.76 14.96
CA PRO A 123 5.62 -20.56 15.46
C PRO A 123 6.32 -19.25 15.06
N GLN A 124 7.65 -19.24 14.99
CA GLN A 124 8.43 -18.09 14.53
C GLN A 124 8.16 -17.77 13.06
N LEU A 125 8.13 -18.78 12.18
CA LEU A 125 7.79 -18.61 10.77
C LEU A 125 6.38 -18.04 10.61
N ARG A 126 5.42 -18.56 11.36
CA ARG A 126 4.03 -18.08 11.34
C ARG A 126 3.94 -16.59 11.70
N VAL A 127 4.60 -16.18 12.79
CA VAL A 127 4.65 -14.77 13.20
C VAL A 127 5.38 -13.92 12.15
N GLY A 128 6.49 -14.39 11.60
CA GLY A 128 7.24 -13.72 10.55
C GLY A 128 6.40 -13.47 9.29
N VAL A 129 5.68 -14.48 8.83
CA VAL A 129 4.77 -14.36 7.67
C VAL A 129 3.64 -13.36 7.94
N VAL A 130 3.01 -13.43 9.13
CA VAL A 130 1.96 -12.48 9.52
C VAL A 130 2.51 -11.05 9.60
N PHE A 131 3.71 -10.87 10.14
CA PHE A 131 4.38 -9.57 10.17
C PHE A 131 4.64 -9.02 8.77
N LEU A 132 5.14 -9.83 7.84
CA LEU A 132 5.37 -9.43 6.45
C LEU A 132 4.08 -9.11 5.71
N ALA A 133 3.07 -10.00 5.83
CA ALA A 133 1.81 -9.89 5.08
C ALA A 133 0.88 -8.80 5.60
N TYR A 134 0.88 -8.56 6.91
CA TYR A 134 -0.09 -7.65 7.55
C TYR A 134 0.58 -6.54 8.36
N GLY A 135 1.65 -6.84 9.09
CA GLY A 135 2.34 -5.91 9.98
C GLY A 135 2.95 -4.73 9.22
N LEU A 136 3.76 -5.00 8.21
CA LEU A 136 4.39 -3.95 7.38
C LEU A 136 3.36 -3.10 6.66
N ILE A 137 2.29 -3.72 6.16
CA ILE A 137 1.21 -3.00 5.48
C ILE A 137 0.47 -2.09 6.47
N THR A 138 0.22 -2.56 7.69
CA THR A 138 -0.42 -1.74 8.74
C THR A 138 0.45 -0.52 9.07
N ILE A 139 1.76 -0.70 9.21
CA ILE A 139 2.70 0.40 9.43
C ILE A 139 2.62 1.40 8.27
N GLY A 140 2.64 0.91 7.03
CA GLY A 140 2.50 1.76 5.83
C GLY A 140 1.19 2.56 5.80
N LEU A 141 0.07 1.95 6.17
CA LEU A 141 -1.23 2.63 6.26
C LEU A 141 -1.26 3.69 7.36
N ILE A 142 -0.61 3.45 8.50
CA ILE A 142 -0.47 4.43 9.59
C ILE A 142 0.40 5.60 9.11
N CYS A 143 1.55 5.34 8.50
CA CYS A 143 2.40 6.37 7.91
C CYS A 143 1.65 7.21 6.87
N ASN A 144 0.83 6.57 6.03
CA ASN A 144 -0.02 7.26 5.07
C ASN A 144 -1.03 8.19 5.76
N LEU A 145 -1.70 7.75 6.83
CA LEU A 145 -2.62 8.62 7.60
C LEU A 145 -1.89 9.82 8.21
N ILE A 146 -0.69 9.61 8.73
CA ILE A 146 0.13 10.69 9.28
C ILE A 146 0.53 11.66 8.17
N ALA A 147 1.00 11.18 7.03
CA ALA A 147 1.38 11.99 5.89
C ALA A 147 0.20 12.83 5.36
N MET A 148 -0.99 12.23 5.26
CA MET A 148 -2.21 12.94 4.84
C MET A 148 -2.61 14.08 5.79
N LYS A 149 -2.32 13.97 7.09
CA LYS A 149 -2.55 15.05 8.04
C LYS A 149 -1.67 16.28 7.77
N PHE A 150 -0.47 16.07 7.23
CA PHE A 150 0.48 17.13 6.88
C PHE A 150 0.33 17.61 5.43
N TYR A 151 -0.59 17.04 4.66
CA TYR A 151 -0.80 17.42 3.26
C TYR A 151 -1.47 18.80 3.17
N PRO A 152 -0.79 19.83 2.62
CA PRO A 152 -1.25 21.23 2.69
C PRO A 152 -2.26 21.59 1.59
N LEU A 153 -2.43 20.76 0.57
CA LEU A 153 -3.29 21.05 -0.57
C LEU A 153 -4.73 20.59 -0.29
N SER A 154 -5.49 21.42 0.45
CA SER A 154 -6.91 21.19 0.65
C SER A 154 -7.69 21.46 -0.64
N LYS A 155 -8.92 20.93 -0.71
CA LYS A 155 -9.81 21.15 -1.87
C LYS A 155 -10.06 22.63 -2.17
N GLU A 156 -10.20 23.45 -1.13
CA GLU A 156 -10.40 24.88 -1.25
C GLU A 156 -9.15 25.56 -1.82
N LYS A 157 -7.97 25.18 -1.30
CA LYS A 157 -6.70 25.72 -1.77
C LYS A 157 -6.39 25.31 -3.22
N MET A 158 -6.75 24.09 -3.60
CA MET A 158 -6.61 23.66 -5.00
C MET A 158 -7.54 24.42 -5.95
N ALA A 159 -8.76 24.76 -5.53
CA ALA A 159 -9.65 25.60 -6.34
C ALA A 159 -9.04 27.01 -6.57
N GLU A 160 -8.47 27.62 -5.53
CA GLU A 160 -7.77 28.91 -5.64
C GLU A 160 -6.56 28.84 -6.58
N ILE A 161 -5.76 27.77 -6.47
CA ILE A 161 -4.61 27.51 -7.34
C ILE A 161 -5.04 27.36 -8.80
N GLN A 162 -6.11 26.64 -9.07
CA GLN A 162 -6.64 26.47 -10.45
C GLN A 162 -7.09 27.80 -11.06
N ASP A 163 -7.75 28.65 -10.30
CA ASP A 163 -8.13 29.99 -10.75
C ASP A 163 -6.92 30.87 -11.10
N GLU A 164 -5.86 30.80 -10.32
CA GLU A 164 -4.60 31.52 -10.61
C GLU A 164 -3.87 30.95 -11.83
N ILE A 165 -3.85 29.62 -12.01
CA ILE A 165 -3.27 28.96 -13.19
C ILE A 165 -3.98 29.41 -14.46
N VAL A 166 -5.31 29.55 -14.45
CA VAL A 166 -6.08 30.08 -15.59
C VAL A 166 -5.63 31.48 -15.96
N LYS A 167 -5.38 32.36 -14.96
CA LYS A 167 -4.87 33.72 -15.20
C LYS A 167 -3.45 33.71 -15.76
N ILE A 168 -2.57 32.85 -15.25
CA ILE A 168 -1.20 32.68 -15.76
C ILE A 168 -1.20 32.24 -17.23
N LYS A 169 -2.04 31.24 -17.56
CA LYS A 169 -2.18 30.75 -18.95
C LYS A 169 -2.74 31.83 -19.89
N ALA A 170 -3.73 32.58 -19.43
CA ALA A 170 -4.31 33.67 -20.22
C ALA A 170 -3.29 34.77 -20.51
N LYS A 171 -2.43 35.14 -19.53
CA LYS A 171 -1.32 36.07 -19.75
C LYS A 171 -0.30 35.55 -20.75
N ALA A 172 0.14 34.31 -20.62
CA ALA A 172 1.11 33.71 -21.53
C ALA A 172 0.59 33.62 -22.98
N MET A 173 -0.72 33.42 -23.17
CA MET A 173 -1.34 33.45 -24.51
C MET A 173 -1.49 34.87 -25.09
N ALA A 174 -1.57 35.88 -24.24
CA ALA A 174 -1.65 37.28 -24.68
C ALA A 174 -0.30 37.87 -25.07
N GLU A 175 0.80 37.28 -24.58
CA GLU A 175 2.17 37.71 -24.83
C GLU A 175 2.86 36.93 -25.98
N ALA A 176 2.19 35.89 -26.54
CA ALA A 176 2.68 35.04 -27.63
C ALA A 176 2.07 35.48 -28.98
#